data_9fa4c6331fa0bfb7d1345e8901d59d67
#
_entry.id   9fa4c6331fa0bfb7d1345e8901d59d67
#
_cell.length_a   1.000
_cell.length_b   1.000
_cell.length_c   1.000
_cell.angle_alpha   90.00
_cell.angle_beta   90.00
_cell.angle_gamma   90.00
#
_symmetry.space_group_name_H-M   'P 1'
#
loop_
_entity.id
_entity.type
_entity.pdbx_description
1 polymer ?
#
loop_
_entity_poly.entity_id
_entity_poly.type
_entity_poly.pdbx_seq_one_letter_code
_entity_poly.pdbx_strand_id
1 'polypeptide(L)'
;MTTAFYHDERCLWHSWGEAVLTLPVGGYVQPPAGTSHLENPETKRRFKNLLEVSGLWDHLDVRKADPVTVEDILRVHTQPYVDLFRETSANGTAAPGKTRLMLPGSFESASLSAGLVKRAVADVLSRSVRNAYALARPPGHHAEPVAGTGFCLLANIAIALEAARAEQGSLRVAVLDWDVHHGNG
;
A
#
# COMPACT_ATOMS: atom_id res chain seq x y z
N MET A 1 21.77 13.60 8.20
CA MET A 1 20.82 12.50 7.96
C MET A 1 19.48 13.13 7.59
N THR A 2 18.94 12.79 6.42
CA THR A 2 17.70 13.33 5.87
C THR A 2 16.51 12.44 6.21
N THR A 3 15.29 12.94 6.06
CA THR A 3 14.06 12.16 6.07
C THR A 3 13.84 11.58 4.67
N ALA A 4 13.71 10.27 4.56
CA ALA A 4 13.33 9.64 3.30
C ALA A 4 11.82 9.70 3.09
N PHE A 5 11.40 9.99 1.87
CA PHE A 5 9.99 10.01 1.47
C PHE A 5 9.76 9.01 0.33
N TYR A 6 9.07 7.93 0.66
CA TYR A 6 8.78 6.87 -0.30
C TYR A 6 7.44 7.11 -0.96
N HIS A 7 7.45 7.22 -2.27
CA HIS A 7 6.26 7.44 -3.08
C HIS A 7 6.42 6.85 -4.47
N ASP A 8 5.34 6.24 -4.97
CA ASP A 8 5.23 5.83 -6.36
C ASP A 8 3.80 6.07 -6.84
N GLU A 9 3.66 6.82 -7.92
CA GLU A 9 2.35 7.14 -8.51
C GLU A 9 1.55 5.89 -8.91
N ARG A 10 2.23 4.79 -9.25
CA ARG A 10 1.56 3.51 -9.59
C ARG A 10 0.67 2.97 -8.48
N CYS A 11 0.97 3.26 -7.21
CA CYS A 11 0.10 2.91 -6.07
C CYS A 11 -1.25 3.63 -6.15
N LEU A 12 -1.30 4.80 -6.77
CA LEU A 12 -2.50 5.62 -6.85
C LEU A 12 -3.45 5.18 -7.98
N TRP A 13 -3.01 4.25 -8.82
CA TRP A 13 -3.80 3.70 -9.92
C TRP A 13 -4.69 2.52 -9.52
N HIS A 14 -4.56 2.04 -8.30
CA HIS A 14 -5.53 1.08 -7.76
C HIS A 14 -6.94 1.69 -7.69
N SER A 15 -7.96 0.93 -8.07
CA SER A 15 -9.35 1.36 -8.06
C SER A 15 -10.29 0.27 -7.53
N TRP A 16 -11.38 0.69 -6.91
CA TRP A 16 -12.41 -0.14 -6.32
C TRP A 16 -13.62 -0.36 -7.26
N GLY A 17 -13.45 -0.21 -8.56
CA GLY A 17 -14.50 -0.51 -9.52
C GLY A 17 -15.38 0.69 -9.88
N GLU A 18 -14.80 1.85 -9.96
CA GLU A 18 -15.44 3.02 -10.53
C GLU A 18 -15.39 2.99 -12.06
N ALA A 19 -16.21 3.81 -12.70
CA ALA A 19 -16.20 3.98 -14.13
C ALA A 19 -16.07 5.45 -14.50
N VAL A 20 -15.40 5.73 -15.60
CA VAL A 20 -15.37 7.03 -16.27
C VAL A 20 -16.26 6.92 -17.50
N LEU A 21 -17.44 7.48 -17.42
CA LEU A 21 -18.51 7.27 -18.41
C LEU A 21 -18.83 5.77 -18.54
N THR A 22 -18.48 5.16 -19.67
CA THR A 22 -18.68 3.75 -19.97
C THR A 22 -17.44 2.89 -19.81
N LEU A 23 -16.29 3.50 -19.48
CA LEU A 23 -15.02 2.79 -19.34
C LEU A 23 -14.81 2.43 -17.88
N PRO A 24 -14.60 1.16 -17.56
CA PRO A 24 -14.17 0.75 -16.22
C PRO A 24 -12.85 1.43 -15.85
N VAL A 25 -12.74 1.90 -14.63
CA VAL A 25 -11.49 2.42 -14.10
C VAL A 25 -10.54 1.26 -13.85
N GLY A 26 -9.29 1.43 -14.22
CA GLY A 26 -8.23 0.42 -14.11
C GLY A 26 -7.30 0.43 -15.31
N GLY A 27 -6.21 -0.30 -15.28
CA GLY A 27 -5.17 -0.22 -16.30
C GLY A 27 -4.68 1.22 -16.49
N TYR A 28 -4.92 1.82 -17.65
CA TYR A 28 -4.58 3.21 -17.95
C TYR A 28 -5.75 4.19 -17.80
N VAL A 29 -6.92 3.72 -17.34
CA VAL A 29 -8.08 4.58 -17.06
C VAL A 29 -8.12 4.91 -15.58
N GLN A 30 -7.75 6.12 -15.23
CA GLN A 30 -7.69 6.60 -13.85
C GLN A 30 -9.05 7.12 -13.39
N PRO A 31 -9.44 6.94 -12.10
CA PRO A 31 -10.66 7.55 -11.58
C PRO A 31 -10.62 9.06 -11.73
N PRO A 32 -11.76 9.70 -12.05
CA PRO A 32 -11.84 11.15 -12.13
C PRO A 32 -11.54 11.80 -10.78
N ALA A 33 -10.98 12.99 -10.79
CA ALA A 33 -10.82 13.78 -9.57
C ALA A 33 -12.19 14.07 -8.95
N GLY A 34 -12.26 13.99 -7.62
CA GLY A 34 -13.49 14.25 -6.88
C GLY A 34 -14.50 13.10 -6.86
N THR A 35 -14.04 11.86 -7.06
CA THR A 35 -14.87 10.67 -6.87
C THR A 35 -15.47 10.62 -5.47
N SER A 36 -16.64 10.00 -5.35
CA SER A 36 -17.32 9.81 -4.06
C SER A 36 -16.73 8.66 -3.21
N HIS A 37 -15.77 7.89 -3.76
CA HIS A 37 -15.17 6.78 -3.04
C HIS A 37 -14.30 7.28 -1.89
N LEU A 38 -14.52 6.75 -0.68
CA LEU A 38 -13.83 7.21 0.53
C LEU A 38 -12.31 6.98 0.45
N GLU A 39 -11.88 5.81 -0.01
CA GLU A 39 -10.48 5.48 -0.27
C GLU A 39 -10.16 5.78 -1.73
N ASN A 40 -9.78 7.02 -2.06
CA ASN A 40 -9.42 7.48 -3.40
C ASN A 40 -7.99 8.05 -3.42
N PRO A 41 -7.36 8.15 -4.60
CA PRO A 41 -5.99 8.62 -4.73
C PRO A 41 -5.79 10.10 -4.42
N GLU A 42 -6.85 10.93 -4.50
CA GLU A 42 -6.71 12.38 -4.41
C GLU A 42 -6.17 12.86 -3.05
N THR A 43 -6.50 12.16 -1.96
CA THR A 43 -5.96 12.50 -0.63
C THR A 43 -4.43 12.43 -0.62
N LYS A 44 -3.84 11.43 -1.30
CA LYS A 44 -2.39 11.22 -1.40
C LYS A 44 -1.76 12.24 -2.35
N ARG A 45 -2.40 12.50 -3.49
CA ARG A 45 -1.95 13.54 -4.44
C ARG A 45 -1.96 14.92 -3.83
N ARG A 46 -3.03 15.28 -3.10
CA ARG A 46 -3.13 16.57 -2.41
C ARG A 46 -2.08 16.70 -1.32
N PHE A 47 -1.80 15.63 -0.56
CA PHE A 47 -0.73 15.63 0.42
C PHE A 47 0.63 15.86 -0.24
N LYS A 48 0.96 15.12 -1.30
CA LYS A 48 2.20 15.33 -2.08
C LYS A 48 2.28 16.75 -2.63
N ASN A 49 1.21 17.25 -3.23
CA ASN A 49 1.13 18.61 -3.76
C ASN A 49 1.39 19.66 -2.66
N LEU A 50 0.84 19.46 -1.45
CA LEU A 50 1.10 20.34 -0.32
C LEU A 50 2.58 20.37 0.07
N LEU A 51 3.26 19.22 0.05
CA LEU A 51 4.70 19.15 0.30
C LEU A 51 5.49 19.95 -0.76
N GLU A 52 5.10 19.86 -2.03
CA GLU A 52 5.73 20.61 -3.13
C GLU A 52 5.52 22.12 -2.99
N VAL A 53 4.28 22.58 -2.85
CA VAL A 53 3.98 24.03 -2.79
C VAL A 53 4.47 24.69 -1.49
N SER A 54 4.65 23.93 -0.42
CA SER A 54 5.22 24.45 0.83
C SER A 54 6.75 24.52 0.83
N GLY A 55 7.40 23.94 -0.19
CA GLY A 55 8.86 23.83 -0.27
C GLY A 55 9.45 22.72 0.61
N LEU A 56 8.63 22.01 1.41
CA LEU A 56 9.12 20.89 2.24
C LEU A 56 9.69 19.76 1.39
N TRP A 57 9.16 19.56 0.19
CA TRP A 57 9.63 18.56 -0.77
C TRP A 57 11.13 18.64 -1.03
N ASP A 58 11.71 19.83 -1.13
CA ASP A 58 13.12 20.06 -1.42
C ASP A 58 14.06 19.63 -0.27
N HIS A 59 13.49 19.38 0.91
CA HIS A 59 14.20 18.91 2.10
C HIS A 59 14.06 17.40 2.34
N LEU A 60 13.36 16.69 1.46
CA LEU A 60 13.12 15.25 1.55
C LEU A 60 14.05 14.49 0.58
N ASP A 61 14.48 13.31 1.00
CA ASP A 61 15.15 12.35 0.14
C ASP A 61 14.06 11.44 -0.50
N VAL A 62 13.62 11.85 -1.69
CA VAL A 62 12.50 11.18 -2.38
C VAL A 62 12.98 9.89 -3.02
N ARG A 63 12.36 8.77 -2.64
CA ARG A 63 12.75 7.43 -3.06
C ARG A 63 11.56 6.63 -3.60
N LYS A 64 11.88 5.63 -4.42
CA LYS A 64 10.97 4.56 -4.85
C LYS A 64 11.39 3.24 -4.22
N ALA A 65 10.52 2.23 -4.36
CA ALA A 65 10.81 0.87 -3.96
C ALA A 65 10.28 -0.12 -5.00
N ASP A 66 10.80 -1.35 -4.93
CA ASP A 66 10.22 -2.47 -5.66
C ASP A 66 9.01 -3.03 -4.91
N PRO A 67 8.05 -3.67 -5.60
CA PRO A 67 7.00 -4.42 -4.95
C PRO A 67 7.57 -5.50 -4.01
N VAL A 68 6.84 -5.83 -2.94
CA VAL A 68 7.17 -7.00 -2.11
C VAL A 68 7.08 -8.28 -2.93
N THR A 69 7.91 -9.25 -2.61
CA THR A 69 7.86 -10.58 -3.20
C THR A 69 6.69 -11.40 -2.65
N VAL A 70 6.30 -12.46 -3.36
CA VAL A 70 5.29 -13.40 -2.84
C VAL A 70 5.77 -14.05 -1.54
N GLU A 71 7.07 -14.32 -1.40
CA GLU A 71 7.65 -14.85 -0.17
C GLU A 71 7.43 -13.88 1.01
N ASP A 72 7.65 -12.58 0.82
CA ASP A 72 7.38 -11.58 1.85
C ASP A 72 5.90 -11.56 2.25
N ILE A 73 4.99 -11.64 1.27
CA ILE A 73 3.54 -11.66 1.52
C ILE A 73 3.16 -12.90 2.33
N LEU A 74 3.72 -14.06 2.00
CA LEU A 74 3.43 -15.34 2.66
C LEU A 74 3.93 -15.43 4.10
N ARG A 75 4.76 -14.48 4.57
CA ARG A 75 5.11 -14.38 6.00
C ARG A 75 3.93 -13.96 6.86
N VAL A 76 2.91 -13.36 6.27
CA VAL A 76 1.74 -12.79 6.96
C VAL A 76 0.44 -13.38 6.43
N HIS A 77 0.31 -13.49 5.11
CA HIS A 77 -0.90 -13.96 4.46
C HIS A 77 -0.81 -15.43 4.05
N THR A 78 -1.94 -16.12 4.04
CA THR A 78 -1.99 -17.52 3.62
C THR A 78 -1.91 -17.66 2.11
N GLN A 79 -1.32 -18.79 1.64
CA GLN A 79 -1.21 -19.09 0.21
C GLN A 79 -2.58 -19.04 -0.50
N PRO A 80 -3.67 -19.65 0.04
CA PRO A 80 -4.97 -19.58 -0.62
C PRO A 80 -5.49 -18.14 -0.81
N TYR A 81 -5.23 -17.24 0.16
CA TYR A 81 -5.61 -15.84 0.01
C TYR A 81 -4.81 -15.13 -1.08
N VAL A 82 -3.50 -15.37 -1.13
CA VAL A 82 -2.62 -14.78 -2.13
C VAL A 82 -3.02 -15.23 -3.54
N ASP A 83 -3.29 -16.51 -3.73
CA ASP A 83 -3.71 -17.06 -5.01
C ASP A 83 -5.05 -16.49 -5.47
N LEU A 84 -6.04 -16.47 -4.56
CA LEU A 84 -7.34 -15.85 -4.81
C LEU A 84 -7.22 -14.36 -5.14
N PHE A 85 -6.38 -13.62 -4.43
CA PHE A 85 -6.18 -12.19 -4.67
C PHE A 85 -5.56 -11.95 -6.05
N ARG A 86 -4.56 -12.73 -6.43
CA ARG A 86 -3.93 -12.63 -7.77
C ARG A 86 -4.92 -12.92 -8.89
N GLU A 87 -5.69 -14.00 -8.76
CA GLU A 87 -6.72 -14.38 -9.74
C GLU A 87 -7.80 -13.30 -9.86
N THR A 88 -8.32 -12.83 -8.73
CA THR A 88 -9.34 -11.78 -8.68
C THR A 88 -8.84 -10.47 -9.29
N SER A 89 -7.60 -10.08 -8.97
CA SER A 89 -6.96 -8.90 -9.53
C SER A 89 -6.73 -9.02 -11.04
N ALA A 90 -6.35 -10.19 -11.52
CA ALA A 90 -6.13 -10.42 -12.97
C ALA A 90 -7.43 -10.35 -13.77
N ASN A 91 -8.52 -10.88 -13.22
CA ASN A 91 -9.82 -10.99 -13.88
C ASN A 91 -10.73 -9.76 -13.68
N GLY A 92 -10.40 -8.87 -12.77
CA GLY A 92 -11.24 -7.71 -12.45
C GLY A 92 -12.59 -8.10 -11.87
N THR A 93 -12.65 -9.11 -11.02
CA THR A 93 -13.88 -9.64 -10.43
C THR A 93 -14.02 -9.26 -8.96
N ALA A 94 -15.21 -9.43 -8.39
CA ALA A 94 -15.42 -9.26 -6.96
C ALA A 94 -14.74 -10.40 -6.19
N ALA A 95 -13.92 -10.06 -5.19
CA ALA A 95 -13.39 -11.06 -4.29
C ALA A 95 -14.51 -11.71 -3.48
N PRO A 96 -14.45 -13.04 -3.25
CA PRO A 96 -15.35 -13.70 -2.33
C PRO A 96 -15.17 -13.12 -0.91
N GLY A 97 -16.26 -12.78 -0.27
CA GLY A 97 -16.27 -12.26 1.10
C GLY A 97 -16.59 -10.77 1.21
N LYS A 98 -15.97 -10.07 2.14
CA LYS A 98 -16.29 -8.68 2.49
C LYS A 98 -15.61 -7.63 1.62
N THR A 99 -14.77 -8.04 0.70
CA THR A 99 -14.01 -7.12 -0.16
C THR A 99 -14.84 -6.75 -1.38
N ARG A 100 -14.80 -5.47 -1.72
CA ARG A 100 -15.47 -4.94 -2.91
C ARG A 100 -14.73 -5.38 -4.19
N LEU A 101 -15.30 -5.03 -5.33
CA LEU A 101 -14.72 -5.28 -6.64
C LEU A 101 -13.24 -4.89 -6.66
N MET A 102 -12.38 -5.83 -7.05
CA MET A 102 -10.97 -5.54 -7.35
C MET A 102 -10.82 -5.40 -8.86
N LEU A 103 -10.14 -4.35 -9.29
CA LEU A 103 -9.85 -4.16 -10.69
C LEU A 103 -8.48 -4.72 -11.08
N PRO A 104 -8.24 -4.96 -12.37
CA PRO A 104 -6.92 -5.36 -12.86
C PRO A 104 -5.84 -4.40 -12.34
N GLY A 105 -4.71 -4.99 -11.87
CA GLY A 105 -3.60 -4.22 -11.30
C GLY A 105 -3.67 -3.96 -9.79
N SER A 106 -4.74 -4.43 -9.11
CA SER A 106 -4.87 -4.25 -7.66
C SER A 106 -3.79 -5.01 -6.88
N PHE A 107 -3.40 -6.22 -7.33
CA PHE A 107 -2.34 -6.99 -6.70
C PHE A 107 -0.98 -6.29 -6.82
N GLU A 108 -0.66 -5.78 -7.99
CA GLU A 108 0.56 -5.03 -8.28
C GLU A 108 0.66 -3.75 -7.44
N SER A 109 -0.43 -2.99 -7.39
CA SER A 109 -0.50 -1.77 -6.58
C SER A 109 -0.37 -2.05 -5.08
N ALA A 110 -1.03 -3.09 -4.57
CA ALA A 110 -0.91 -3.48 -3.16
C ALA A 110 0.48 -4.00 -2.82
N SER A 111 1.08 -4.81 -3.70
CA SER A 111 2.45 -5.30 -3.53
C SER A 111 3.46 -4.15 -3.53
N LEU A 112 3.27 -3.15 -4.38
CA LEU A 112 4.11 -1.95 -4.40
C LEU A 112 3.89 -1.09 -3.15
N SER A 113 2.64 -0.93 -2.68
CA SER A 113 2.31 -0.23 -1.43
C SER A 113 3.07 -0.84 -0.24
N ALA A 114 3.00 -2.16 -0.08
CA ALA A 114 3.77 -2.88 0.94
C ALA A 114 5.29 -2.74 0.72
N GLY A 115 5.75 -2.71 -0.54
CA GLY A 115 7.15 -2.52 -0.91
C GLY A 115 7.72 -1.17 -0.47
N LEU A 116 6.94 -0.08 -0.60
CA LEU A 116 7.32 1.24 -0.09
C LEU A 116 7.54 1.20 1.42
N VAL A 117 6.64 0.54 2.16
CA VAL A 117 6.75 0.40 3.62
C VAL A 117 7.93 -0.49 4.02
N LYS A 118 8.11 -1.65 3.35
CA LYS A 118 9.25 -2.55 3.58
C LYS A 118 10.58 -1.82 3.39
N ARG A 119 10.72 -1.08 2.28
CA ARG A 119 11.95 -0.33 1.99
C ARG A 119 12.20 0.79 3.01
N ALA A 120 11.14 1.49 3.42
CA ALA A 120 11.26 2.52 4.45
C ALA A 120 11.78 1.93 5.79
N VAL A 121 11.23 0.78 6.21
CA VAL A 121 11.70 0.07 7.41
C VAL A 121 13.17 -0.36 7.26
N ALA A 122 13.54 -0.98 6.14
CA ALA A 122 14.89 -1.44 5.89
C ALA A 122 15.92 -0.31 5.93
N ASP A 123 15.61 0.84 5.31
CA ASP A 123 16.52 1.99 5.26
C ASP A 123 16.69 2.68 6.62
N VAL A 124 15.67 2.67 7.47
CA VAL A 124 15.78 3.13 8.87
C VAL A 124 16.61 2.16 9.72
N LEU A 125 16.37 0.86 9.60
CA LEU A 125 17.10 -0.17 10.35
C LEU A 125 18.59 -0.20 9.98
N SER A 126 18.92 -0.05 8.69
CA SER A 126 20.30 0.04 8.22
C SER A 126 20.96 1.39 8.53
N ARG A 127 20.23 2.33 9.11
CA ARG A 127 20.67 3.71 9.38
C ARG A 127 21.09 4.49 8.14
N SER A 128 20.64 4.10 6.94
CA SER A 128 20.85 4.87 5.73
C SER A 128 20.09 6.20 5.76
N VAL A 129 19.00 6.24 6.51
CA VAL A 129 18.22 7.45 6.82
C VAL A 129 17.89 7.51 8.30
N ARG A 130 17.59 8.70 8.82
CA ARG A 130 17.20 8.88 10.22
C ARG A 130 15.77 8.43 10.49
N ASN A 131 14.88 8.75 9.60
CA ASN A 131 13.47 8.40 9.61
C ASN A 131 12.94 8.35 8.17
N ALA A 132 11.75 7.78 8.01
CA ALA A 132 11.13 7.62 6.71
C ALA A 132 9.62 7.84 6.79
N TYR A 133 9.06 8.33 5.69
CA TYR A 133 7.62 8.40 5.45
C TYR A 133 7.28 7.64 4.17
N ALA A 134 6.33 6.72 4.24
CA ALA A 134 5.83 6.01 3.07
C ALA A 134 4.40 6.49 2.75
N LEU A 135 4.26 7.24 1.66
CA LEU A 135 2.95 7.62 1.12
C LEU A 135 2.42 6.46 0.27
N ALA A 136 1.83 5.49 0.92
CA ALA A 136 1.41 4.23 0.36
C ALA A 136 -0.11 4.15 0.15
N ARG A 137 -0.54 3.42 -0.89
CA ARG A 137 -1.93 3.09 -1.21
C ARG A 137 -1.95 1.81 -2.04
N PRO A 138 -2.87 0.84 -1.76
CA PRO A 138 -3.93 0.84 -0.73
C PRO A 138 -3.37 0.76 0.70
N PRO A 139 -4.22 1.07 1.72
CA PRO A 139 -3.85 0.92 3.13
C PRO A 139 -3.71 -0.55 3.54
N GLY A 140 -3.33 -0.84 4.81
CA GLY A 140 -3.01 -2.20 5.23
C GLY A 140 -3.53 -2.64 6.59
N HIS A 141 -3.97 -1.73 7.46
CA HIS A 141 -4.22 -2.03 8.87
C HIS A 141 -5.47 -2.93 9.12
N HIS A 142 -6.31 -3.15 8.13
CA HIS A 142 -7.44 -4.07 8.20
C HIS A 142 -7.21 -5.39 7.46
N ALA A 143 -6.09 -5.58 6.77
CA ALA A 143 -5.85 -6.80 6.02
C ALA A 143 -5.51 -7.97 6.96
N GLU A 144 -6.39 -8.94 7.03
CA GLU A 144 -6.22 -10.16 7.83
C GLU A 144 -5.41 -11.22 7.07
N PRO A 145 -4.86 -12.24 7.74
CA PRO A 145 -4.06 -13.28 7.06
C PRO A 145 -4.80 -14.00 5.93
N VAL A 146 -6.12 -14.08 6.00
CA VAL A 146 -6.96 -14.85 5.06
C VAL A 146 -7.89 -13.97 4.23
N ALA A 147 -7.92 -12.66 4.44
CA ALA A 147 -8.88 -11.77 3.77
C ALA A 147 -8.41 -10.31 3.75
N GLY A 148 -8.70 -9.62 2.65
CA GLY A 148 -8.68 -8.16 2.62
C GLY A 148 -9.99 -7.59 3.14
N THR A 149 -9.91 -6.60 4.03
CA THR A 149 -11.08 -5.90 4.60
C THR A 149 -10.81 -4.40 4.71
N GLY A 150 -11.83 -3.57 4.89
CA GLY A 150 -11.70 -2.14 5.17
C GLY A 150 -10.80 -1.36 4.18
N PHE A 151 -10.89 -1.66 2.89
CA PHE A 151 -10.03 -1.12 1.83
C PHE A 151 -8.56 -1.57 1.89
N CYS A 152 -8.20 -2.46 2.80
CA CYS A 152 -6.86 -3.02 2.93
C CYS A 152 -6.80 -4.37 2.24
N LEU A 153 -5.77 -4.57 1.43
CA LEU A 153 -5.56 -5.78 0.63
C LEU A 153 -4.38 -6.61 1.15
N LEU A 154 -3.31 -5.97 1.57
CA LEU A 154 -2.15 -6.59 2.20
C LEU A 154 -1.83 -5.84 3.49
N ALA A 155 -1.39 -6.56 4.52
CA ALA A 155 -0.98 -5.98 5.81
C ALA A 155 0.42 -5.35 5.69
N ASN A 156 0.51 -4.17 5.11
CA ASN A 156 1.75 -3.52 4.69
C ASN A 156 2.81 -3.45 5.81
N ILE A 157 2.41 -3.05 7.02
CA ILE A 157 3.32 -2.92 8.16
C ILE A 157 3.78 -4.29 8.64
N ALA A 158 2.86 -5.26 8.79
CA ALA A 158 3.20 -6.61 9.23
C ALA A 158 4.17 -7.29 8.25
N ILE A 159 3.93 -7.19 6.93
CA ILE A 159 4.83 -7.72 5.90
C ILE A 159 6.21 -7.08 6.01
N ALA A 160 6.30 -5.77 6.17
CA ALA A 160 7.58 -5.07 6.30
C ALA A 160 8.35 -5.51 7.56
N LEU A 161 7.65 -5.69 8.68
CA LEU A 161 8.27 -6.12 9.94
C LEU A 161 8.71 -7.58 9.90
N GLU A 162 7.91 -8.49 9.35
CA GLU A 162 8.30 -9.90 9.22
C GLU A 162 9.44 -10.09 8.23
N ALA A 163 9.48 -9.32 7.13
CA ALA A 163 10.62 -9.30 6.23
C ALA A 163 11.90 -8.81 6.95
N ALA A 164 11.80 -7.73 7.73
CA ALA A 164 12.92 -7.22 8.51
C ALA A 164 13.41 -8.22 9.58
N ARG A 165 12.49 -8.92 10.25
CA ARG A 165 12.84 -10.00 11.21
C ARG A 165 13.55 -11.17 10.54
N ALA A 166 13.14 -11.53 9.34
CA ALA A 166 13.80 -12.60 8.58
C ALA A 166 15.26 -12.26 8.23
N GLU A 167 15.54 -10.98 7.99
CA GLU A 167 16.89 -10.51 7.63
C GLU A 167 17.78 -10.24 8.85
N GLN A 168 17.22 -9.70 9.94
CA GLN A 168 17.99 -9.17 11.07
C GLN A 168 17.76 -9.92 12.38
N GLY A 169 16.84 -10.87 12.40
CA GLY A 169 16.48 -11.61 13.63
C GLY A 169 15.46 -10.85 14.50
N SER A 170 15.53 -11.01 15.80
CA SER A 170 14.56 -10.44 16.73
C SER A 170 14.63 -8.90 16.77
N LEU A 171 13.49 -8.26 16.52
CA LEU A 171 13.32 -6.82 16.61
C LEU A 171 12.24 -6.46 17.64
N ARG A 172 12.55 -5.51 18.53
CA ARG A 172 11.54 -4.89 19.39
C ARG A 172 10.94 -3.70 18.66
N VAL A 173 9.66 -3.79 18.35
CA VAL A 173 8.94 -2.77 17.57
C VAL A 173 7.69 -2.36 18.33
N ALA A 174 7.36 -1.07 18.29
CA ALA A 174 6.07 -0.54 18.68
C ALA A 174 5.38 0.03 17.44
N VAL A 175 4.12 -0.30 17.25
CA VAL A 175 3.28 0.28 16.20
C VAL A 175 2.22 1.13 16.88
N LEU A 176 2.13 2.40 16.49
CA LEU A 176 1.06 3.30 16.88
C LEU A 176 0.17 3.55 15.68
N ASP A 177 -1.04 3.04 15.75
CA ASP A 177 -2.10 3.29 14.77
C ASP A 177 -3.07 4.32 15.35
N TRP A 178 -3.20 5.47 14.72
CA TRP A 178 -4.12 6.52 15.13
C TRP A 178 -5.31 6.71 14.19
N ASP A 179 -5.52 5.76 13.28
CA ASP A 179 -6.77 5.69 12.54
C ASP A 179 -7.94 5.51 13.53
N VAL A 180 -9.09 6.08 13.20
CA VAL A 180 -10.29 6.00 14.06
C VAL A 180 -10.85 4.59 14.14
N HIS A 181 -10.58 3.75 13.13
CA HIS A 181 -11.02 2.36 13.10
C HIS A 181 -9.98 1.45 13.77
N HIS A 182 -10.46 0.41 14.44
CA HIS A 182 -9.56 -0.61 14.98
C HIS A 182 -8.79 -1.33 13.86
N GLY A 183 -7.47 -1.27 13.90
CA GLY A 183 -6.59 -2.02 13.00
C GLY A 183 -6.55 -3.49 13.41
N ASN A 184 -7.26 -4.34 12.69
CA ASN A 184 -7.41 -5.78 12.98
C ASN A 184 -6.54 -6.67 12.08
N GLY A 185 -5.69 -6.07 11.27
CA GLY A 185 -4.75 -6.76 10.38
C GLY A 185 -3.41 -7.10 11.02
#